data_ec643f58e3689f44620b15f5228d3164
#
_entry.id   ec643f58e3689f44620b15f5228d3164
#
_cell.length_a   1.000
_cell.length_b   1.000
_cell.length_c   1.000
_cell.angle_alpha   90.00
_cell.angle_beta   90.00
_cell.angle_gamma   90.00
#
_symmetry.space_group_name_H-M   'P 1'
#
loop_
_entity.id
_entity.type
_entity.pdbx_description
1 polymer ?
#
loop_
_entity_poly.entity_id
_entity_poly.type
_entity_poly.pdbx_seq_one_letter_code
_entity_poly.pdbx_strand_id
1 'polypeptide(L)'
;MRIATIASLCFVLLLTGCVSSEPTTSPQGPDPAELEALREENEALLDSLETMRRQASTVRRGETIEILSTDVYFESGSAQLTSEGVNKLQGVAQRIKTQYAGRPIRVEGYTDDKPIGDRLKETYPSNWELSAARAAAVVRHLQWTHEIAPTRFEVVGFGPYQPTATNETAEGRRENRRVRIAVLPSEETTRAPSPPMNAPRTGGRQ
;
A
#
# COMPACT_ATOMS: atom_id res chain seq x y z
N MET A 1 -17.65 -87.17 14.01
CA MET A 1 -18.33 -88.27 13.27
C MET A 1 -18.42 -87.96 11.81
N ARG A 2 -17.73 -88.73 10.97
CA ARG A 2 -17.97 -89.04 9.52
C ARG A 2 -17.92 -87.82 8.57
N ILE A 3 -16.81 -87.62 7.83
CA ILE A 3 -16.34 -88.26 6.58
C ILE A 3 -17.43 -88.09 5.46
N ALA A 4 -17.08 -87.31 4.44
CA ALA A 4 -17.22 -87.77 3.04
C ALA A 4 -16.45 -86.84 2.11
N THR A 5 -15.43 -87.34 1.55
CA THR A 5 -14.67 -87.02 0.34
C THR A 5 -15.60 -87.13 -0.89
N ILE A 6 -15.49 -86.24 -1.85
CA ILE A 6 -15.64 -86.58 -3.27
C ILE A 6 -14.71 -85.70 -4.09
N ALA A 7 -13.80 -86.33 -4.74
CA ALA A 7 -12.94 -85.88 -5.80
C ALA A 7 -13.74 -85.80 -7.11
N SER A 8 -13.46 -84.88 -7.97
CA SER A 8 -13.49 -85.10 -9.42
C SER A 8 -13.10 -83.77 -10.14
N LEU A 9 -12.08 -83.86 -10.78
CA LEU A 9 -11.77 -83.99 -12.22
C LEU A 9 -11.52 -82.65 -12.91
N CYS A 10 -10.31 -82.56 -13.37
CA CYS A 10 -9.69 -81.65 -14.29
C CYS A 10 -10.60 -81.18 -15.45
N PHE A 11 -10.55 -79.88 -15.75
CA PHE A 11 -10.58 -79.46 -17.13
C PHE A 11 -9.63 -78.28 -17.33
N VAL A 12 -8.47 -78.58 -17.88
CA VAL A 12 -7.49 -77.56 -18.33
C VAL A 12 -7.96 -76.99 -19.64
N LEU A 13 -8.34 -75.78 -19.65
CA LEU A 13 -8.53 -74.99 -20.88
C LEU A 13 -7.45 -73.94 -20.90
N LEU A 14 -6.41 -74.18 -21.66
CA LEU A 14 -5.38 -73.25 -22.08
C LEU A 14 -6.03 -72.27 -23.07
N LEU A 15 -6.44 -71.10 -22.59
CA LEU A 15 -6.67 -69.93 -23.41
C LEU A 15 -5.45 -69.05 -23.33
N THR A 16 -4.60 -69.14 -24.36
CA THR A 16 -3.53 -68.16 -24.62
C THR A 16 -4.21 -66.86 -25.05
N GLY A 17 -4.53 -66.02 -24.07
CA GLY A 17 -4.90 -64.62 -24.28
C GLY A 17 -3.61 -63.79 -24.35
N CYS A 18 -3.27 -63.31 -25.56
CA CYS A 18 -2.27 -62.24 -25.70
C CYS A 18 -2.81 -61.00 -24.96
N VAL A 19 -2.32 -60.76 -23.78
CA VAL A 19 -2.45 -59.45 -23.12
C VAL A 19 -1.50 -58.52 -23.84
N SER A 20 -2.00 -57.73 -24.77
CA SER A 20 -1.30 -56.57 -25.27
C SER A 20 -1.16 -55.58 -24.09
N SER A 21 0.02 -55.55 -23.48
CA SER A 21 0.41 -54.51 -22.55
C SER A 21 0.50 -53.23 -23.34
N GLU A 22 -0.57 -52.40 -23.31
CA GLU A 22 -0.44 -51.00 -23.64
C GLU A 22 0.59 -50.40 -22.71
N PRO A 23 1.57 -49.62 -23.19
CA PRO A 23 2.49 -48.91 -22.32
C PRO A 23 1.65 -47.88 -21.56
N THR A 24 1.41 -48.16 -20.27
CA THR A 24 0.87 -47.17 -19.34
C THR A 24 1.92 -46.05 -19.27
N THR A 25 1.73 -45.01 -20.06
CA THR A 25 2.51 -43.80 -19.97
C THR A 25 2.20 -43.23 -18.60
N SER A 26 3.04 -43.48 -17.63
CA SER A 26 3.02 -42.77 -16.35
C SER A 26 3.06 -41.29 -16.68
N PRO A 27 2.24 -40.45 -16.08
CA PRO A 27 2.35 -39.00 -16.27
C PRO A 27 3.77 -38.60 -15.85
N GLN A 28 4.63 -38.37 -16.82
CA GLN A 28 5.93 -37.80 -16.59
C GLN A 28 5.66 -36.45 -15.92
N GLY A 29 6.15 -36.27 -14.71
CA GLY A 29 6.16 -34.97 -14.07
C GLY A 29 6.86 -33.94 -14.97
N PRO A 30 6.64 -32.66 -14.75
CA PRO A 30 7.25 -31.63 -15.57
C PRO A 30 8.78 -31.82 -15.64
N ASP A 31 9.34 -31.56 -16.81
CA ASP A 31 10.78 -31.65 -17.07
C ASP A 31 11.53 -30.81 -16.03
N PRO A 32 12.58 -31.35 -15.38
CA PRO A 32 13.41 -30.57 -14.45
C PRO A 32 13.87 -29.21 -15.02
N ALA A 33 14.19 -29.16 -16.33
CA ALA A 33 14.56 -27.93 -17.01
C ALA A 33 13.39 -26.94 -17.13
N GLU A 34 12.17 -27.44 -17.37
CA GLU A 34 10.95 -26.62 -17.40
C GLU A 34 10.64 -26.07 -16.00
N LEU A 35 10.81 -26.88 -14.96
CA LEU A 35 10.65 -26.43 -13.57
C LEU A 35 11.65 -25.35 -13.19
N GLU A 36 12.88 -25.44 -13.65
CA GLU A 36 13.91 -24.45 -13.37
C GLU A 36 13.61 -23.15 -14.12
N ALA A 37 13.23 -23.20 -15.38
CA ALA A 37 12.80 -22.04 -16.15
C ALA A 37 11.60 -21.33 -15.53
N LEU A 38 10.59 -22.08 -15.05
CA LEU A 38 9.44 -21.53 -14.35
C LEU A 38 9.80 -20.90 -12.99
N ARG A 39 10.81 -21.40 -12.30
CA ARG A 39 11.32 -20.78 -11.06
C ARG A 39 12.00 -19.46 -11.36
N GLU A 40 12.88 -19.41 -12.36
CA GLU A 40 13.54 -18.17 -12.77
C GLU A 40 12.52 -17.11 -13.22
N GLU A 41 11.50 -17.51 -13.98
CA GLU A 41 10.41 -16.60 -14.39
C GLU A 41 9.61 -16.09 -13.18
N ASN A 42 9.30 -16.97 -12.22
CA ASN A 42 8.60 -16.55 -11.00
C ASN A 42 9.44 -15.60 -10.14
N GLU A 43 10.75 -15.84 -9.99
CA GLU A 43 11.65 -14.93 -9.27
C GLU A 43 11.71 -13.55 -9.96
N ALA A 44 11.83 -13.51 -11.27
CA ALA A 44 11.82 -12.26 -12.03
C ALA A 44 10.48 -11.50 -11.92
N LEU A 45 9.36 -12.22 -11.92
CA LEU A 45 8.04 -11.63 -11.72
C LEU A 45 7.87 -11.08 -10.30
N LEU A 46 8.36 -11.79 -9.28
CA LEU A 46 8.31 -11.33 -7.89
C LEU A 46 9.13 -10.04 -7.70
N ASP A 47 10.33 -9.97 -8.27
CA ASP A 47 11.16 -8.75 -8.21
C ASP A 47 10.49 -7.56 -8.94
N SER A 48 9.89 -7.83 -10.10
CA SER A 48 9.12 -6.83 -10.84
C SER A 48 7.92 -6.33 -10.05
N LEU A 49 7.16 -7.23 -9.39
CA LEU A 49 6.04 -6.86 -8.54
C LEU A 49 6.48 -6.03 -7.33
N GLU A 50 7.60 -6.39 -6.70
CA GLU A 50 8.14 -5.62 -5.58
C GLU A 50 8.58 -4.22 -6.02
N THR A 51 9.23 -4.11 -7.16
CA THR A 51 9.63 -2.83 -7.75
C THR A 51 8.41 -1.96 -8.07
N MET A 52 7.39 -2.52 -8.72
CA MET A 52 6.12 -1.82 -8.97
C MET A 52 5.41 -1.40 -7.68
N ARG A 53 5.42 -2.25 -6.65
CA ARG A 53 4.84 -1.94 -5.34
C ARG A 53 5.57 -0.79 -4.65
N ARG A 54 6.90 -0.76 -4.72
CA ARG A 54 7.72 0.36 -4.20
C ARG A 54 7.41 1.66 -4.95
N GLN A 55 7.37 1.62 -6.26
CA GLN A 55 7.01 2.78 -7.09
C GLN A 55 5.60 3.27 -6.79
N ALA A 56 4.62 2.38 -6.72
CA ALA A 56 3.24 2.72 -6.37
C ALA A 56 3.12 3.33 -4.96
N SER A 57 3.91 2.86 -4.00
CA SER A 57 3.94 3.42 -2.65
C SER A 57 4.49 4.85 -2.63
N THR A 58 5.53 5.12 -3.42
CA THR A 58 6.12 6.46 -3.57
C THR A 58 5.13 7.42 -4.24
N VAL A 59 4.48 6.98 -5.30
CA VAL A 59 3.43 7.74 -5.99
C VAL A 59 2.27 8.07 -5.03
N ARG A 60 1.80 7.08 -4.25
CA ARG A 60 0.73 7.31 -3.26
C ARG A 60 1.09 8.30 -2.16
N ARG A 61 2.35 8.33 -1.73
CA ARG A 61 2.82 9.26 -0.69
C ARG A 61 2.96 10.69 -1.18
N GLY A 62 3.10 10.90 -2.48
CA GLY A 62 3.37 12.21 -3.05
C GLY A 62 4.74 12.77 -2.67
N GLU A 63 5.10 13.87 -3.33
CA GLU A 63 6.31 14.63 -3.04
C GLU A 63 6.11 15.49 -1.79
N THR A 64 6.94 15.29 -0.75
CA THR A 64 6.91 16.15 0.45
C THR A 64 7.45 17.52 0.13
N ILE A 65 6.63 18.55 0.29
CA ILE A 65 7.06 19.93 0.09
C ILE A 65 7.34 20.67 1.40
N GLU A 66 6.77 20.21 2.52
CA GLU A 66 7.03 20.80 3.82
C GLU A 66 6.71 19.82 4.95
N ILE A 67 7.49 19.92 6.05
CA ILE A 67 7.21 19.25 7.32
C ILE A 67 7.19 20.31 8.42
N LEU A 68 6.06 20.40 9.11
CA LEU A 68 5.83 21.34 10.21
C LEU A 68 5.95 20.60 11.53
N SER A 69 6.92 20.95 12.37
CA SER A 69 6.96 20.48 13.76
C SER A 69 5.75 21.04 14.52
N THR A 70 5.00 20.18 15.21
CA THR A 70 3.83 20.66 15.95
C THR A 70 4.20 21.50 17.17
N ASP A 71 5.39 21.31 17.73
CA ASP A 71 5.86 22.05 18.91
C ASP A 71 6.19 23.52 18.60
N VAL A 72 6.48 23.82 17.32
CA VAL A 72 6.85 25.18 16.87
C VAL A 72 5.65 25.88 16.23
N TYR A 73 4.90 25.15 15.40
CA TYR A 73 3.90 25.75 14.52
C TYR A 73 2.46 25.64 15.02
N PHE A 74 2.25 24.99 16.17
CA PHE A 74 0.94 24.90 16.82
C PHE A 74 1.05 25.24 18.29
N GLU A 75 -0.01 25.80 18.84
CA GLU A 75 -0.18 25.99 20.27
C GLU A 75 -0.14 24.64 21.00
N SER A 76 0.43 24.62 22.21
CA SER A 76 0.61 23.39 22.98
C SER A 76 -0.72 22.66 23.22
N GLY A 77 -0.76 21.40 22.87
CA GLY A 77 -1.97 20.58 23.01
C GLY A 77 -3.16 21.03 22.15
N SER A 78 -2.92 21.75 21.08
CA SER A 78 -3.96 22.37 20.26
C SER A 78 -3.75 22.05 18.78
N ALA A 79 -4.78 22.33 17.98
CA ALA A 79 -4.72 22.43 16.53
C ALA A 79 -4.73 23.88 16.03
N GLN A 80 -4.56 24.87 16.93
CA GLN A 80 -4.43 26.27 16.57
C GLN A 80 -3.00 26.56 16.11
N LEU A 81 -2.85 27.22 14.97
CA LEU A 81 -1.56 27.66 14.46
C LEU A 81 -1.00 28.82 15.27
N THR A 82 0.31 28.79 15.54
CA THR A 82 1.04 29.93 16.06
C THR A 82 1.25 30.99 14.96
N SER A 83 1.65 32.21 15.34
CA SER A 83 2.06 33.22 14.35
C SER A 83 3.20 32.74 13.47
N GLU A 84 4.14 31.95 14.03
CA GLU A 84 5.23 31.36 13.26
C GLU A 84 4.74 30.31 12.26
N GLY A 85 3.74 29.50 12.65
CA GLY A 85 3.06 28.56 11.76
C GLY A 85 2.37 29.27 10.59
N VAL A 86 1.65 30.36 10.87
CA VAL A 86 1.01 31.21 9.85
C VAL A 86 2.05 31.76 8.87
N ASN A 87 3.14 32.34 9.36
CA ASN A 87 4.21 32.89 8.52
C ASN A 87 4.88 31.81 7.65
N LYS A 88 5.13 30.63 8.22
CA LYS A 88 5.71 29.50 7.47
C LYS A 88 4.80 29.05 6.34
N LEU A 89 3.48 29.00 6.56
CA LEU A 89 2.50 28.60 5.57
C LEU A 89 2.37 29.58 4.40
N GLN A 90 2.73 30.85 4.57
CA GLN A 90 2.79 31.81 3.47
C GLN A 90 3.77 31.35 2.37
N GLY A 91 4.96 30.93 2.75
CA GLY A 91 5.96 30.41 1.81
C GLY A 91 5.51 29.09 1.14
N VAL A 92 4.83 28.23 1.90
CA VAL A 92 4.25 27.00 1.37
C VAL A 92 3.16 27.31 0.34
N ALA A 93 2.25 28.23 0.66
CA ALA A 93 1.18 28.64 -0.25
C ALA A 93 1.74 29.20 -1.57
N GLN A 94 2.80 30.01 -1.50
CA GLN A 94 3.45 30.54 -2.69
C GLN A 94 4.01 29.41 -3.57
N ARG A 95 4.70 28.43 -2.99
CA ARG A 95 5.19 27.25 -3.74
C ARG A 95 4.06 26.46 -4.37
N ILE A 96 2.97 26.21 -3.63
CA ILE A 96 1.80 25.51 -4.13
C ILE A 96 1.18 26.21 -5.35
N LYS A 97 1.13 27.54 -5.34
CA LYS A 97 0.56 28.35 -6.43
C LYS A 97 1.46 28.39 -7.67
N THR A 98 2.77 28.47 -7.47
CA THR A 98 3.72 28.67 -8.57
C THR A 98 4.30 27.38 -9.15
N GLN A 99 4.68 26.43 -8.29
CA GLN A 99 5.38 25.22 -8.73
C GLN A 99 4.45 24.00 -8.88
N TYR A 100 3.33 24.02 -8.15
CA TYR A 100 2.43 22.87 -8.07
C TYR A 100 0.99 23.24 -8.46
N ALA A 101 0.83 24.20 -9.39
CA ALA A 101 -0.49 24.63 -9.84
C ALA A 101 -1.33 23.45 -10.31
N GLY A 102 -2.61 23.40 -9.88
CA GLY A 102 -3.55 22.34 -10.26
C GLY A 102 -3.34 20.97 -9.62
N ARG A 103 -2.18 20.68 -9.02
CA ARG A 103 -1.91 19.36 -8.43
C ARG A 103 -2.64 19.17 -7.10
N PRO A 104 -3.10 17.93 -6.79
CA PRO A 104 -3.70 17.63 -5.50
C PRO A 104 -2.67 17.72 -4.37
N ILE A 105 -3.12 18.10 -3.18
CA ILE A 105 -2.28 18.34 -2.00
C ILE A 105 -2.83 17.51 -0.85
N ARG A 106 -1.99 16.69 -0.25
CA ARG A 106 -2.33 15.93 0.94
C ARG A 106 -1.64 16.54 2.16
N VAL A 107 -2.42 16.82 3.18
CA VAL A 107 -1.92 17.29 4.48
C VAL A 107 -2.15 16.19 5.51
N GLU A 108 -1.09 15.73 6.09
CA GLU A 108 -1.04 14.56 6.98
C GLU A 108 -0.59 14.98 8.37
N GLY A 109 -1.39 14.65 9.39
CA GLY A 109 -1.04 14.88 10.79
C GLY A 109 -0.55 13.62 11.48
N TYR A 110 0.43 13.79 12.35
CA TYR A 110 1.04 12.71 13.13
C TYR A 110 1.25 13.16 14.58
N THR A 111 1.23 12.21 15.51
CA THR A 111 1.56 12.42 16.91
C THR A 111 2.69 11.49 17.32
N ASP A 112 3.20 11.69 18.54
CA ASP A 112 3.94 10.65 19.25
C ASP A 112 2.96 9.60 19.84
N ASP A 113 3.49 8.61 20.55
CA ASP A 113 2.74 7.53 21.17
C ASP A 113 2.13 7.87 22.54
N LYS A 114 2.38 9.08 23.06
CA LYS A 114 1.82 9.49 24.34
C LYS A 114 0.30 9.62 24.24
N PRO A 115 -0.43 9.07 25.21
CA PRO A 115 -1.87 9.26 25.27
C PRO A 115 -2.26 10.74 25.34
N ILE A 116 -3.40 11.08 24.78
CA ILE A 116 -4.01 12.40 24.96
C ILE A 116 -4.22 12.68 26.45
N GLY A 117 -3.74 13.82 26.92
CA GLY A 117 -3.97 14.26 28.30
C GLY A 117 -5.46 14.54 28.57
N ASP A 118 -5.90 14.36 29.82
CA ASP A 118 -7.33 14.44 30.18
C ASP A 118 -7.99 15.77 29.79
N ARG A 119 -7.26 16.86 29.89
CA ARG A 119 -7.75 18.20 29.48
C ARG A 119 -8.09 18.32 27.99
N LEU A 120 -7.50 17.48 27.17
CA LEU A 120 -7.68 17.51 25.71
C LEU A 120 -8.73 16.51 25.23
N LYS A 121 -9.05 15.50 26.04
CA LYS A 121 -9.98 14.44 25.67
C LYS A 121 -11.40 14.92 25.31
N GLU A 122 -11.83 16.03 25.92
CA GLU A 122 -13.13 16.61 25.59
C GLU A 122 -13.15 17.20 24.16
N THR A 123 -12.00 17.73 23.70
CA THR A 123 -11.87 18.32 22.37
C THR A 123 -11.36 17.31 21.33
N TYR A 124 -10.42 16.48 21.74
CA TYR A 124 -9.79 15.46 20.90
C TYR A 124 -9.79 14.12 21.65
N PRO A 125 -10.76 13.24 21.42
CA PRO A 125 -10.88 11.97 22.13
C PRO A 125 -9.63 11.09 22.04
N SER A 126 -8.89 11.16 20.94
CA SER A 126 -7.64 10.41 20.75
C SER A 126 -6.61 11.17 19.89
N ASN A 127 -5.44 10.57 19.73
CA ASN A 127 -4.40 11.06 18.82
C ASN A 127 -4.83 11.10 17.35
N TRP A 128 -5.85 10.32 16.98
CA TRP A 128 -6.44 10.36 15.64
C TRP A 128 -7.10 11.72 15.38
N GLU A 129 -7.98 12.15 16.29
CA GLU A 129 -8.69 13.42 16.16
C GLU A 129 -7.74 14.62 16.25
N LEU A 130 -6.76 14.59 17.17
CA LEU A 130 -5.78 15.67 17.29
C LEU A 130 -4.94 15.81 16.02
N SER A 131 -4.43 14.71 15.48
CA SER A 131 -3.62 14.73 14.26
C SER A 131 -4.40 15.21 13.04
N ALA A 132 -5.64 14.72 12.89
CA ALA A 132 -6.55 15.16 11.83
C ALA A 132 -6.92 16.65 11.96
N ALA A 133 -7.20 17.11 13.19
CA ALA A 133 -7.52 18.51 13.45
C ALA A 133 -6.37 19.47 13.09
N ARG A 134 -5.13 19.08 13.38
CA ARG A 134 -3.93 19.85 12.98
C ARG A 134 -3.77 19.91 11.48
N ALA A 135 -3.92 18.79 10.78
CA ALA A 135 -3.89 18.77 9.32
C ALA A 135 -5.01 19.64 8.72
N ALA A 136 -6.23 19.58 9.27
CA ALA A 136 -7.35 20.42 8.86
C ALA A 136 -7.11 21.90 9.13
N ALA A 137 -6.42 22.28 10.22
CA ALA A 137 -6.08 23.67 10.51
C ALA A 137 -5.13 24.27 9.44
N VAL A 138 -4.13 23.48 8.99
CA VAL A 138 -3.27 23.88 7.87
C VAL A 138 -4.07 24.07 6.60
N VAL A 139 -4.94 23.13 6.26
CA VAL A 139 -5.79 23.25 5.05
C VAL A 139 -6.69 24.46 5.11
N ARG A 140 -7.37 24.70 6.25
CA ARG A 140 -8.20 25.90 6.42
C ARG A 140 -7.42 27.19 6.19
N HIS A 141 -6.21 27.29 6.74
CA HIS A 141 -5.35 28.44 6.53
C HIS A 141 -4.96 28.63 5.07
N LEU A 142 -4.51 27.57 4.39
CA LEU A 142 -4.16 27.60 2.97
C LEU A 142 -5.35 27.95 2.08
N GLN A 143 -6.53 27.43 2.39
CA GLN A 143 -7.77 27.70 1.65
C GLN A 143 -8.24 29.14 1.83
N TRP A 144 -8.42 29.60 3.06
CA TRP A 144 -9.10 30.86 3.32
C TRP A 144 -8.17 32.08 3.25
N THR A 145 -6.91 31.93 3.67
CA THR A 145 -5.96 33.04 3.64
C THR A 145 -5.23 33.15 2.30
N HIS A 146 -5.02 32.02 1.65
CA HIS A 146 -4.26 31.97 0.40
C HIS A 146 -5.10 31.56 -0.82
N GLU A 147 -6.42 31.40 -0.68
CA GLU A 147 -7.38 31.15 -1.77
C GLU A 147 -7.02 29.91 -2.63
N ILE A 148 -6.41 28.88 -2.02
CA ILE A 148 -6.14 27.63 -2.72
C ILE A 148 -7.45 26.82 -2.75
N ALA A 149 -7.84 26.35 -3.94
CA ALA A 149 -9.10 25.65 -4.15
C ALA A 149 -9.28 24.45 -3.21
N PRO A 150 -10.41 24.34 -2.47
CA PRO A 150 -10.63 23.26 -1.48
C PRO A 150 -10.64 21.87 -2.11
N THR A 151 -11.05 21.74 -3.37
CA THR A 151 -11.07 20.50 -4.13
C THR A 151 -9.68 19.88 -4.35
N ARG A 152 -8.62 20.64 -4.10
CA ARG A 152 -7.24 20.16 -4.20
C ARG A 152 -6.73 19.49 -2.95
N PHE A 153 -7.44 19.59 -1.81
CA PHE A 153 -6.92 19.14 -0.53
C PHE A 153 -7.47 17.78 -0.10
N GLU A 154 -6.57 16.95 0.39
CA GLU A 154 -6.87 15.78 1.21
C GLU A 154 -6.33 16.01 2.62
N VAL A 155 -7.13 15.67 3.64
CA VAL A 155 -6.74 15.75 5.05
C VAL A 155 -6.68 14.35 5.61
N VAL A 156 -5.55 13.98 6.20
CA VAL A 156 -5.35 12.66 6.80
C VAL A 156 -4.76 12.81 8.20
N GLY A 157 -5.36 12.15 9.19
CA GLY A 157 -4.79 11.98 10.52
C GLY A 157 -4.27 10.56 10.65
N PHE A 158 -3.01 10.40 11.02
CA PHE A 158 -2.40 9.08 11.26
C PHE A 158 -2.20 8.76 12.73
N GLY A 159 -2.39 9.73 13.62
CA GLY A 159 -2.08 9.54 15.04
C GLY A 159 -0.63 9.08 15.23
N PRO A 160 -0.37 8.09 16.13
CA PRO A 160 0.97 7.61 16.43
C PRO A 160 1.46 6.46 15.52
N TYR A 161 0.67 6.03 14.54
CA TYR A 161 0.86 4.74 13.85
C TYR A 161 1.85 4.75 12.68
N GLN A 162 2.44 5.89 12.35
CA GLN A 162 3.49 6.00 11.33
C GLN A 162 4.67 6.83 11.85
N PRO A 163 5.39 6.36 12.88
CA PRO A 163 6.53 7.07 13.43
C PRO A 163 7.66 7.14 12.41
N THR A 164 8.43 8.24 12.44
CA THR A 164 9.67 8.41 11.65
C THR A 164 10.91 8.24 12.51
N ALA A 165 10.75 8.34 13.83
CA ALA A 165 11.78 8.16 14.83
C ALA A 165 11.26 7.32 16.00
N THR A 166 12.16 6.89 16.89
CA THR A 166 11.76 6.16 18.10
C THR A 166 10.93 7.04 19.05
N ASN A 167 9.90 6.47 19.65
CA ASN A 167 9.12 7.14 20.70
C ASN A 167 9.76 7.04 22.10
N GLU A 168 10.86 6.32 22.24
CA GLU A 168 11.56 6.14 23.52
C GLU A 168 12.24 7.43 23.99
N THR A 169 12.80 8.22 23.06
CA THR A 169 13.50 9.47 23.34
C THR A 169 12.59 10.70 23.18
N ALA A 170 12.92 11.79 23.86
CA ALA A 170 12.19 13.06 23.72
C ALA A 170 12.35 13.64 22.31
N GLU A 171 13.55 13.53 21.76
CA GLU A 171 13.90 13.97 20.41
C GLU A 171 13.07 13.23 19.36
N GLY A 172 13.04 11.89 19.42
CA GLY A 172 12.28 11.09 18.47
C GLY A 172 10.77 11.36 18.55
N ARG A 173 10.21 11.53 19.77
CA ARG A 173 8.82 11.96 19.91
C ARG A 173 8.57 13.33 19.26
N ARG A 174 9.52 14.27 19.38
CA ARG A 174 9.41 15.59 18.73
C ARG A 174 9.38 15.47 17.21
N GLU A 175 10.19 14.59 16.63
CA GLU A 175 10.18 14.31 15.19
C GLU A 175 8.86 13.66 14.73
N ASN A 176 8.28 12.80 15.57
CA ASN A 176 7.01 12.15 15.29
C ASN A 176 5.84 13.15 15.33
N ARG A 177 5.86 14.15 16.23
CA ARG A 177 4.85 15.22 16.30
C ARG A 177 5.02 16.21 15.15
N ARG A 178 4.44 15.91 13.99
CA ARG A 178 4.59 16.68 12.76
C ARG A 178 3.29 16.77 11.95
N VAL A 179 3.24 17.76 11.10
CA VAL A 179 2.30 17.81 9.97
C VAL A 179 3.12 17.82 8.67
N ARG A 180 2.84 16.89 7.79
CA ARG A 180 3.48 16.77 6.49
C ARG A 180 2.55 17.31 5.42
N ILE A 181 3.07 18.16 4.54
CA ILE A 181 2.37 18.65 3.35
C ILE A 181 3.03 18.00 2.14
N ALA A 182 2.25 17.27 1.37
CA ALA A 182 2.71 16.57 0.17
C ALA A 182 1.87 16.93 -1.03
N VAL A 183 2.52 17.02 -2.19
CA VAL A 183 1.86 17.18 -3.48
C VAL A 183 1.76 15.81 -4.13
N LEU A 184 0.54 15.40 -4.46
CA LEU A 184 0.29 14.14 -5.12
C LEU A 184 0.53 14.26 -6.63
N PRO A 185 0.80 13.15 -7.33
CA PRO A 185 0.79 13.13 -8.78
C PRO A 185 -0.56 13.59 -9.32
N SER A 186 -0.57 14.25 -10.46
CA SER A 186 -1.82 14.49 -11.17
C SER A 186 -2.41 13.16 -11.65
N GLU A 187 -3.74 13.08 -11.79
CA GLU A 187 -4.40 11.87 -12.32
C GLU A 187 -3.88 11.48 -13.70
N GLU A 188 -3.46 12.47 -14.48
CA GLU A 188 -2.85 12.27 -15.79
C GLU A 188 -1.51 11.53 -15.72
N THR A 189 -0.74 11.74 -14.65
CA THR A 189 0.53 11.02 -14.41
C THR A 189 0.31 9.59 -13.89
N THR A 190 -0.84 9.34 -13.27
CA THR A 190 -1.18 8.03 -12.67
C THR A 190 -1.89 7.10 -13.66
N ARG A 191 -2.38 7.65 -14.78
CA ARG A 191 -3.02 6.85 -15.82
C ARG A 191 -1.93 6.09 -16.59
N ALA A 192 -1.83 4.79 -16.34
CA ALA A 192 -1.01 3.90 -17.15
C ALA A 192 -1.32 4.14 -18.64
N PRO A 193 -0.31 4.17 -19.54
CA PRO A 193 -0.57 4.30 -20.95
C PRO A 193 -1.56 3.21 -21.37
N SER A 194 -2.68 3.64 -21.96
CA SER A 194 -3.68 2.70 -22.45
C SER A 194 -2.99 1.74 -23.42
N PRO A 195 -3.15 0.42 -23.30
CA PRO A 195 -2.56 -0.49 -24.25
C PRO A 195 -3.02 -0.09 -25.66
N PRO A 196 -2.14 -0.18 -26.67
CA PRO A 196 -2.49 0.19 -28.03
C PRO A 196 -3.74 -0.57 -28.46
N MET A 197 -4.73 0.13 -28.96
CA MET A 197 -6.06 -0.40 -29.36
C MET A 197 -5.99 -1.48 -30.46
N ASN A 198 -4.79 -1.82 -30.95
CA ASN A 198 -4.54 -2.76 -32.04
C ASN A 198 -3.70 -3.97 -31.64
N ALA A 199 -3.70 -4.39 -30.40
CA ALA A 199 -3.12 -5.69 -30.08
C ALA A 199 -3.95 -6.79 -30.79
N PRO A 200 -3.36 -7.61 -31.69
CA PRO A 200 -4.08 -8.68 -32.33
C PRO A 200 -4.58 -9.64 -31.25
N ARG A 201 -5.90 -9.88 -31.22
CA ARG A 201 -6.47 -10.96 -30.43
C ARG A 201 -5.91 -12.26 -30.97
N THR A 202 -4.95 -12.84 -30.29
CA THR A 202 -4.55 -14.23 -30.53
C THR A 202 -5.75 -15.09 -30.20
N GLY A 203 -6.51 -15.41 -31.26
CA GLY A 203 -7.66 -16.29 -31.18
C GLY A 203 -7.18 -17.67 -30.77
N GLY A 204 -7.67 -18.15 -29.62
CA GLY A 204 -7.58 -19.54 -29.27
C GLY A 204 -8.26 -20.35 -30.38
N ARG A 205 -7.51 -21.23 -31.00
CA ARG A 205 -8.03 -22.30 -31.84
C ARG A 205 -8.44 -23.47 -30.98
N GLN A 206 -9.58 -23.96 -31.33
CA GLN A 206 -10.28 -25.17 -30.88
C GLN A 206 -9.39 -26.40 -30.74
#